data_d805bac460f1c8ab22fdd2bf0f4f842c
#
_entry.id   d805bac460f1c8ab22fdd2bf0f4f842c
#
_cell.length_a   1.000
_cell.length_b   1.000
_cell.length_c   1.000
_cell.angle_alpha   90.00
_cell.angle_beta   90.00
_cell.angle_gamma   90.00
#
_symmetry.space_group_name_H-M   'P 1'
#
loop_
_entity.id
_entity.type
_entity.pdbx_description
1 polymer ?
#
loop_
_entity_poly.entity_id
_entity_poly.type
_entity_poly.pdbx_seq_one_letter_code
_entity_poly.pdbx_strand_id
1 'polypeptide(L)'
;MSRKSGTRERILQASLQLFNEQGERNVTTNHIASHLGISPGNLYYHFRNKQMIVAELFTRLERDMSQFFVIRSDGSVTLEDKATYLEGLLQLLWGYRFLHQDLDHLLSADPALAERYRTFSRTCLKDARALYQAFIEAGILQMTPRQLDALVINAWVIANSWVRLMPHSLDSGEVSEDLMRQGIYQLLMLEDGYVTPAYRDAITRLHDSLGAIPSSQ
;
A
#
# COMPACT_ATOMS: atom_id res chain seq x y z
N MET A 1 20.31 11.96 20.81
CA MET A 1 20.23 11.24 19.51
C MET A 1 21.26 11.80 18.54
N SER A 2 22.10 10.97 17.97
CA SER A 2 23.26 11.38 17.18
C SER A 2 22.87 12.07 15.86
N ARG A 3 23.62 13.13 15.48
CA ARG A 3 23.53 13.85 14.19
C ARG A 3 23.50 12.93 12.95
N LYS A 4 24.10 11.74 13.06
CA LYS A 4 24.10 10.69 12.03
C LYS A 4 22.73 10.05 11.78
N SER A 5 21.94 9.81 12.83
CA SER A 5 20.59 9.24 12.71
C SER A 5 19.67 10.22 11.98
N GLY A 6 19.79 11.54 12.25
CA GLY A 6 18.97 12.55 11.60
C GLY A 6 19.24 12.70 10.10
N THR A 7 20.49 12.62 9.64
CA THR A 7 20.82 12.76 8.20
C THR A 7 20.36 11.52 7.41
N ARG A 8 20.56 10.31 7.95
CA ARG A 8 20.09 9.07 7.32
C ARG A 8 18.59 9.08 7.13
N GLU A 9 17.87 9.52 8.16
CA GLU A 9 16.40 9.65 8.10
C GLU A 9 15.95 10.68 7.06
N ARG A 10 16.60 11.85 7.00
CA ARG A 10 16.31 12.87 5.98
C ARG A 10 16.54 12.35 4.56
N ILE A 11 17.59 11.56 4.35
CA ILE A 11 17.86 10.93 3.03
C ILE A 11 16.69 9.99 2.66
N LEU A 12 16.23 9.15 3.58
CA LEU A 12 15.13 8.21 3.31
C LEU A 12 13.81 8.95 3.02
N GLN A 13 13.49 9.99 3.80
CA GLN A 13 12.27 10.79 3.58
C GLN A 13 12.30 11.52 2.22
N ALA A 14 13.43 12.17 1.89
CA ALA A 14 13.58 12.84 0.60
C ALA A 14 13.56 11.85 -0.57
N SER A 15 14.17 10.66 -0.39
CA SER A 15 14.13 9.61 -1.41
C SER A 15 12.71 9.11 -1.65
N LEU A 16 11.95 8.83 -0.58
CA LEU A 16 10.57 8.41 -0.67
C LEU A 16 9.71 9.44 -1.39
N GLN A 17 9.86 10.71 -1.04
CA GLN A 17 9.17 11.81 -1.71
C GLN A 17 9.50 11.86 -3.20
N LEU A 18 10.80 11.93 -3.55
CA LEU A 18 11.25 12.02 -4.94
C LEU A 18 10.83 10.80 -5.78
N PHE A 19 10.93 9.59 -5.22
CA PHE A 19 10.51 8.36 -5.90
C PHE A 19 8.99 8.36 -6.16
N ASN A 20 8.20 8.81 -5.20
CA ASN A 20 6.75 8.94 -5.35
C ASN A 20 6.32 10.00 -6.35
N GLU A 21 7.09 11.10 -6.48
CA GLU A 21 6.76 12.23 -7.37
C GLU A 21 7.27 12.02 -8.81
N GLN A 22 8.44 11.41 -8.95
CA GLN A 22 9.16 11.39 -10.24
C GLN A 22 9.36 9.96 -10.80
N GLY A 23 8.99 8.92 -10.02
CA GLY A 23 9.34 7.53 -10.30
C GLY A 23 10.78 7.20 -9.88
N GLU A 24 10.99 5.98 -9.37
CA GLU A 24 12.31 5.56 -8.88
C GLU A 24 13.38 5.59 -9.98
N ARG A 25 13.02 5.19 -11.21
CA ARG A 25 13.93 5.13 -12.36
C ARG A 25 14.56 6.47 -12.71
N ASN A 26 13.83 7.56 -12.53
CA ASN A 26 14.23 8.92 -12.91
C ASN A 26 15.06 9.62 -11.82
N VAL A 27 15.11 9.07 -10.60
CA VAL A 27 15.80 9.67 -9.46
C VAL A 27 17.14 8.98 -9.22
N THR A 28 18.22 9.77 -9.23
CA THR A 28 19.55 9.33 -8.88
C THR A 28 19.94 9.73 -7.46
N THR A 29 21.00 9.11 -6.91
CA THR A 29 21.57 9.52 -5.61
C THR A 29 22.04 10.99 -5.62
N ASN A 30 22.50 11.49 -6.78
CA ASN A 30 22.86 12.89 -6.94
C ASN A 30 21.65 13.83 -6.88
N HIS A 31 20.51 13.44 -7.44
CA HIS A 31 19.25 14.20 -7.32
C HIS A 31 18.84 14.29 -5.84
N ILE A 32 18.93 13.20 -5.09
CA ILE A 32 18.60 13.18 -3.66
C ILE A 32 19.56 14.06 -2.86
N ALA A 33 20.86 13.98 -3.12
CA ALA A 33 21.87 14.79 -2.45
C ALA A 33 21.65 16.30 -2.72
N SER A 34 21.38 16.66 -3.99
CA SER A 34 21.06 18.04 -4.39
C SER A 34 19.81 18.56 -3.72
N HIS A 35 18.72 17.76 -3.69
CA HIS A 35 17.46 18.11 -3.04
C HIS A 35 17.65 18.42 -1.55
N LEU A 36 18.52 17.69 -0.88
CA LEU A 36 18.84 17.87 0.55
C LEU A 36 19.89 18.94 0.84
N GLY A 37 20.57 19.50 -0.19
CA GLY A 37 21.69 20.42 0.00
C GLY A 37 22.90 19.77 0.66
N ILE A 38 23.12 18.47 0.44
CA ILE A 38 24.29 17.74 0.96
C ILE A 38 25.24 17.30 -0.18
N SER A 39 26.51 17.07 0.13
CA SER A 39 27.43 16.53 -0.87
C SER A 39 27.10 15.07 -1.21
N PRO A 40 27.35 14.61 -2.46
CA PRO A 40 27.23 13.21 -2.82
C PRO A 40 28.04 12.28 -1.89
N GLY A 41 29.24 12.69 -1.48
CA GLY A 41 30.04 11.94 -0.51
C GLY A 41 29.38 11.74 0.84
N ASN A 42 28.60 12.74 1.31
CA ASN A 42 27.84 12.61 2.54
C ASN A 42 26.67 11.60 2.36
N LEU A 43 26.00 11.61 1.22
CA LEU A 43 24.97 10.61 0.91
C LEU A 43 25.57 9.21 0.87
N TYR A 44 26.71 9.00 0.14
CA TYR A 44 27.38 7.71 0.01
C TYR A 44 27.94 7.17 1.34
N TYR A 45 28.21 8.06 2.29
CA TYR A 45 28.57 7.64 3.65
C TYR A 45 27.41 6.90 4.35
N HIS A 46 26.14 7.26 4.06
CA HIS A 46 24.96 6.62 4.64
C HIS A 46 24.42 5.47 3.79
N PHE A 47 24.44 5.62 2.46
CA PHE A 47 23.90 4.65 1.49
C PHE A 47 24.86 4.53 0.30
N ARG A 48 25.47 3.37 0.14
CA ARG A 48 26.48 3.14 -0.93
C ARG A 48 25.88 3.19 -2.33
N ASN A 49 24.59 2.95 -2.49
CA ASN A 49 23.87 2.98 -3.76
C ASN A 49 22.38 3.20 -3.52
N LYS A 50 21.64 3.43 -4.59
CA LYS A 50 20.20 3.64 -4.58
C LYS A 50 19.42 2.40 -4.12
N GLN A 51 19.88 1.21 -4.46
CA GLN A 51 19.26 -0.07 -4.05
C GLN A 51 19.20 -0.21 -2.52
N MET A 52 20.24 0.24 -1.81
CA MET A 52 20.19 0.25 -0.34
C MET A 52 19.12 1.19 0.23
N ILE A 53 18.84 2.29 -0.44
CA ILE A 53 17.75 3.21 -0.06
C ILE A 53 16.39 2.53 -0.29
N VAL A 54 16.21 1.92 -1.46
CA VAL A 54 14.98 1.17 -1.79
C VAL A 54 14.75 0.03 -0.80
N ALA A 55 15.78 -0.76 -0.50
CA ALA A 55 15.69 -1.88 0.45
C ALA A 55 15.29 -1.41 1.86
N GLU A 56 15.77 -0.24 2.29
CA GLU A 56 15.40 0.34 3.58
C GLU A 56 13.97 0.89 3.59
N LEU A 57 13.53 1.52 2.50
CA LEU A 57 12.15 1.96 2.34
C LEU A 57 11.20 0.76 2.32
N PHE A 58 11.61 -0.34 1.69
CA PHE A 58 10.86 -1.59 1.73
C PHE A 58 10.77 -2.17 3.16
N THR A 59 11.85 -2.09 3.95
CA THR A 59 11.82 -2.47 5.39
C THR A 59 10.79 -1.65 6.18
N ARG A 60 10.63 -0.37 5.84
CA ARG A 60 9.59 0.46 6.46
C ARG A 60 8.18 0.01 6.06
N LEU A 61 7.97 -0.26 4.78
CA LEU A 61 6.69 -0.79 4.31
C LEU A 61 6.35 -2.11 5.01
N GLU A 62 7.30 -3.04 5.15
CA GLU A 62 7.10 -4.30 5.87
C GLU A 62 6.66 -4.06 7.32
N ARG A 63 7.32 -3.13 8.02
CA ARG A 63 6.96 -2.76 9.39
C ARG A 63 5.59 -2.11 9.47
N ASP A 64 5.31 -1.13 8.60
CA ASP A 64 4.05 -0.38 8.62
C ASP A 64 2.88 -1.32 8.27
N MET A 65 3.08 -2.24 7.32
CA MET A 65 2.10 -3.26 6.97
C MET A 65 1.87 -4.28 8.11
N SER A 66 2.91 -4.66 8.85
CA SER A 66 2.77 -5.56 10.01
C SER A 66 1.95 -4.94 11.15
N GLN A 67 1.96 -3.61 11.25
CA GLN A 67 1.13 -2.87 12.21
C GLN A 67 -0.31 -2.67 11.72
N PHE A 68 -0.50 -2.73 10.42
CA PHE A 68 -1.79 -2.53 9.77
C PHE A 68 -2.76 -3.70 10.03
N PHE A 69 -2.33 -4.95 9.87
CA PHE A 69 -3.18 -6.15 10.03
C PHE A 69 -3.37 -6.57 11.49
N VAL A 70 -3.43 -5.64 12.44
CA VAL A 70 -3.61 -5.98 13.85
C VAL A 70 -5.09 -6.20 14.15
N ILE A 71 -5.49 -7.45 14.30
CA ILE A 71 -6.79 -7.84 14.86
C ILE A 71 -6.70 -7.77 16.39
N ARG A 72 -7.78 -7.37 17.08
CA ARG A 72 -7.83 -7.36 18.53
C ARG A 72 -7.49 -8.75 19.10
N SER A 73 -6.92 -8.80 20.29
CA SER A 73 -6.50 -10.06 20.93
C SER A 73 -7.63 -11.05 21.19
N ASP A 74 -8.87 -10.58 21.26
CA ASP A 74 -10.08 -11.40 21.37
C ASP A 74 -10.65 -11.85 20.01
N GLY A 75 -9.99 -11.46 18.91
CA GLY A 75 -10.42 -11.77 17.54
C GLY A 75 -11.60 -10.93 17.04
N SER A 76 -12.13 -10.01 17.86
CA SER A 76 -13.30 -9.20 17.47
C SER A 76 -12.93 -8.12 16.46
N VAL A 77 -13.83 -7.88 15.51
CA VAL A 77 -13.76 -6.79 14.53
C VAL A 77 -15.12 -6.10 14.40
N THR A 78 -15.10 -4.81 14.09
CA THR A 78 -16.28 -3.98 13.94
C THR A 78 -16.30 -3.26 12.59
N LEU A 79 -17.38 -2.57 12.25
CA LEU A 79 -17.43 -1.69 11.07
C LEU A 79 -16.49 -0.48 11.21
N GLU A 80 -16.26 0.02 12.42
CA GLU A 80 -15.25 1.07 12.66
C GLU A 80 -13.83 0.59 12.35
N ASP A 81 -13.52 -0.65 12.77
CA ASP A 81 -12.23 -1.26 12.41
C ASP A 81 -12.10 -1.39 10.90
N LYS A 82 -13.19 -1.77 10.19
CA LYS A 82 -13.19 -1.86 8.72
C LYS A 82 -12.88 -0.52 8.06
N ALA A 83 -13.48 0.57 8.51
CA ALA A 83 -13.18 1.92 8.03
C ALA A 83 -11.70 2.27 8.25
N THR A 84 -11.19 2.02 9.45
CA THR A 84 -9.79 2.26 9.82
C THR A 84 -8.82 1.46 8.95
N TYR A 85 -9.13 0.19 8.67
CA TYR A 85 -8.31 -0.63 7.76
C TYR A 85 -8.31 -0.08 6.33
N LEU A 86 -9.42 0.39 5.81
CA LEU A 86 -9.49 0.94 4.45
C LEU A 86 -8.73 2.27 4.32
N GLU A 87 -8.86 3.15 5.28
CA GLU A 87 -8.10 4.40 5.34
C GLU A 87 -6.60 4.15 5.49
N GLY A 88 -6.22 3.23 6.38
CA GLY A 88 -4.82 2.84 6.56
C GLY A 88 -4.22 2.20 5.31
N LEU A 89 -4.99 1.35 4.60
CA LEU A 89 -4.57 0.76 3.33
C LEU A 89 -4.33 1.85 2.27
N LEU A 90 -5.26 2.81 2.15
CA LEU A 90 -5.10 3.95 1.24
C LEU A 90 -3.81 4.72 1.53
N GLN A 91 -3.55 5.03 2.81
CA GLN A 91 -2.34 5.74 3.22
C GLN A 91 -1.07 4.96 2.90
N LEU A 92 -1.05 3.64 3.13
CA LEU A 92 0.09 2.79 2.80
C LEU A 92 0.34 2.73 1.30
N LEU A 93 -0.69 2.47 0.51
CA LEU A 93 -0.58 2.41 -0.95
C LEU A 93 -0.13 3.75 -1.53
N TRP A 94 -0.67 4.86 -1.05
CA TRP A 94 -0.27 6.21 -1.45
C TRP A 94 1.14 6.56 -1.01
N GLY A 95 1.49 6.25 0.22
CA GLY A 95 2.79 6.55 0.80
C GLY A 95 3.96 5.84 0.12
N TYR A 96 3.72 4.63 -0.40
CA TYR A 96 4.74 3.80 -1.05
C TYR A 96 4.41 3.51 -2.52
N ARG A 97 3.66 4.42 -3.21
CA ARG A 97 3.15 4.19 -4.57
C ARG A 97 4.24 3.92 -5.61
N PHE A 98 5.46 4.44 -5.42
CA PHE A 98 6.59 4.17 -6.31
C PHE A 98 6.93 2.67 -6.40
N LEU A 99 6.77 1.92 -5.29
CA LEU A 99 6.99 0.47 -5.27
C LEU A 99 6.00 -0.26 -6.18
N HIS A 100 4.74 0.15 -6.17
CA HIS A 100 3.71 -0.45 -7.02
C HIS A 100 3.87 -0.06 -8.50
N GLN A 101 4.32 1.17 -8.77
CA GLN A 101 4.56 1.66 -10.14
C GLN A 101 5.75 0.96 -10.81
N ASP A 102 6.86 0.81 -10.07
CA ASP A 102 8.13 0.30 -10.59
C ASP A 102 8.47 -1.13 -10.13
N LEU A 103 7.49 -1.88 -9.59
CA LEU A 103 7.70 -3.16 -8.92
C LEU A 103 8.54 -4.14 -9.74
N ASP A 104 8.15 -4.42 -10.98
CA ASP A 104 8.82 -5.39 -11.84
C ASP A 104 10.29 -5.01 -12.09
N HIS A 105 10.56 -3.70 -12.25
CA HIS A 105 11.91 -3.18 -12.41
C HIS A 105 12.75 -3.38 -11.14
N LEU A 106 12.20 -2.99 -9.99
CA LEU A 106 12.87 -3.08 -8.70
C LEU A 106 13.23 -4.53 -8.35
N LEU A 107 12.30 -5.46 -8.56
CA LEU A 107 12.51 -6.89 -8.29
C LEU A 107 13.51 -7.51 -9.27
N SER A 108 13.51 -7.08 -10.53
CA SER A 108 14.49 -7.56 -11.53
C SER A 108 15.90 -7.03 -11.27
N ALA A 109 16.02 -5.82 -10.72
CA ALA A 109 17.30 -5.18 -10.43
C ALA A 109 17.96 -5.68 -9.13
N ASP A 110 17.19 -6.26 -8.20
CA ASP A 110 17.67 -6.73 -6.89
C ASP A 110 17.04 -8.09 -6.52
N PRO A 111 17.76 -9.21 -6.74
CA PRO A 111 17.29 -10.55 -6.37
C PRO A 111 17.00 -10.73 -4.87
N ALA A 112 17.72 -10.02 -3.99
CA ALA A 112 17.48 -10.09 -2.55
C ALA A 112 16.17 -9.39 -2.19
N LEU A 113 15.87 -8.24 -2.79
CA LEU A 113 14.59 -7.57 -2.66
C LEU A 113 13.45 -8.46 -3.21
N ALA A 114 13.66 -9.14 -4.33
CA ALA A 114 12.68 -10.06 -4.91
C ALA A 114 12.31 -11.20 -3.96
N GLU A 115 13.28 -11.81 -3.27
CA GLU A 115 13.01 -12.85 -2.28
C GLU A 115 12.26 -12.32 -1.05
N ARG A 116 12.65 -11.15 -0.57
CA ARG A 116 11.94 -10.47 0.53
C ARG A 116 10.49 -10.15 0.13
N TYR A 117 10.28 -9.64 -1.08
CA TYR A 117 8.95 -9.33 -1.60
C TYR A 117 8.07 -10.59 -1.68
N ARG A 118 8.60 -11.74 -2.11
CA ARG A 118 7.85 -13.01 -2.09
C ARG A 118 7.40 -13.40 -0.69
N THR A 119 8.27 -13.25 0.29
CA THR A 119 7.93 -13.54 1.70
C THR A 119 6.90 -12.56 2.23
N PHE A 120 7.09 -11.27 1.98
CA PHE A 120 6.15 -10.20 2.32
C PHE A 120 4.76 -10.46 1.73
N SER A 121 4.67 -10.76 0.44
CA SER A 121 3.40 -11.03 -0.24
C SER A 121 2.64 -12.20 0.38
N ARG A 122 3.32 -13.30 0.70
CA ARG A 122 2.71 -14.46 1.37
C ARG A 122 2.16 -14.08 2.74
N THR A 123 2.90 -13.28 3.49
CA THR A 123 2.48 -12.79 4.81
C THR A 123 1.25 -11.90 4.68
N CYS A 124 1.25 -10.92 3.79
CA CYS A 124 0.11 -10.04 3.56
C CYS A 124 -1.15 -10.82 3.13
N LEU A 125 -1.02 -11.80 2.24
CA LEU A 125 -2.14 -12.64 1.82
C LEU A 125 -2.72 -13.45 2.98
N LYS A 126 -1.85 -14.01 3.83
CA LYS A 126 -2.27 -14.75 5.04
C LYS A 126 -3.00 -13.83 6.02
N ASP A 127 -2.46 -12.64 6.27
CA ASP A 127 -3.01 -11.70 7.25
C ASP A 127 -4.32 -11.07 6.75
N ALA A 128 -4.41 -10.74 5.45
CA ALA A 128 -5.65 -10.31 4.82
C ALA A 128 -6.73 -11.39 4.92
N ARG A 129 -6.38 -12.67 4.69
CA ARG A 129 -7.31 -13.78 4.84
C ARG A 129 -7.82 -13.89 6.29
N ALA A 130 -6.94 -13.75 7.28
CA ALA A 130 -7.33 -13.78 8.69
C ALA A 130 -8.26 -12.61 9.05
N LEU A 131 -8.00 -11.42 8.53
CA LEU A 131 -8.85 -10.24 8.73
C LEU A 131 -10.26 -10.45 8.13
N TYR A 132 -10.36 -10.94 6.90
CA TYR A 132 -11.66 -11.23 6.29
C TYR A 132 -12.40 -12.37 6.99
N GLN A 133 -11.67 -13.37 7.49
CA GLN A 133 -12.24 -14.44 8.32
C GLN A 133 -12.86 -13.87 9.60
N ALA A 134 -12.22 -12.90 10.26
CA ALA A 134 -12.77 -12.22 11.42
C ALA A 134 -14.06 -11.44 11.09
N PHE A 135 -14.16 -10.78 9.92
CA PHE A 135 -15.41 -10.16 9.47
C PHE A 135 -16.54 -11.18 9.21
N ILE A 136 -16.20 -12.38 8.75
CA ILE A 136 -17.18 -13.47 8.59
C ILE A 136 -17.65 -13.95 9.96
N GLU A 137 -16.77 -14.16 10.91
CA GLU A 137 -17.08 -14.60 12.28
C GLU A 137 -17.89 -13.56 13.05
N ALA A 138 -17.64 -12.26 12.78
CA ALA A 138 -18.45 -11.15 13.30
C ALA A 138 -19.85 -11.03 12.64
N GLY A 139 -20.14 -11.85 11.61
CA GLY A 139 -21.41 -11.83 10.89
C GLY A 139 -21.60 -10.63 9.95
N ILE A 140 -20.54 -9.87 9.69
CA ILE A 140 -20.54 -8.73 8.75
C ILE A 140 -20.59 -9.24 7.31
N LEU A 141 -19.80 -10.27 7.01
CA LEU A 141 -19.74 -10.92 5.71
C LEU A 141 -20.19 -12.38 5.81
N GLN A 142 -20.72 -12.90 4.70
CA GLN A 142 -21.08 -14.32 4.57
C GLN A 142 -20.53 -14.86 3.26
N MET A 143 -19.52 -15.72 3.35
CA MET A 143 -18.91 -16.37 2.19
C MET A 143 -18.32 -17.74 2.54
N THR A 144 -18.22 -18.59 1.54
CA THR A 144 -17.54 -19.89 1.66
C THR A 144 -16.02 -19.69 1.73
N PRO A 145 -15.25 -20.66 2.27
CA PRO A 145 -13.79 -20.59 2.26
C PRO A 145 -13.19 -20.36 0.87
N ARG A 146 -13.78 -20.96 -0.16
CA ARG A 146 -13.32 -20.81 -1.55
C ARG A 146 -13.55 -19.38 -2.09
N GLN A 147 -14.68 -18.75 -1.71
CA GLN A 147 -14.97 -17.36 -2.07
C GLN A 147 -14.02 -16.41 -1.34
N LEU A 148 -13.74 -16.65 -0.06
CA LEU A 148 -12.77 -15.89 0.73
C LEU A 148 -11.37 -15.95 0.09
N ASP A 149 -10.89 -17.13 -0.27
CA ASP A 149 -9.57 -17.29 -0.90
C ASP A 149 -9.50 -16.54 -2.24
N ALA A 150 -10.56 -16.59 -3.06
CA ALA A 150 -10.64 -15.86 -4.32
C ALA A 150 -10.67 -14.33 -4.10
N LEU A 151 -11.46 -13.86 -3.12
CA LEU A 151 -11.55 -12.44 -2.79
C LEU A 151 -10.20 -11.87 -2.36
N VAL A 152 -9.47 -12.57 -1.49
CA VAL A 152 -8.15 -12.13 -1.01
C VAL A 152 -7.15 -12.01 -2.16
N ILE A 153 -7.13 -12.97 -3.09
CA ILE A 153 -6.26 -12.90 -4.28
C ILE A 153 -6.65 -11.73 -5.18
N ASN A 154 -7.95 -11.55 -5.46
CA ASN A 154 -8.42 -10.44 -6.28
C ASN A 154 -8.10 -9.08 -5.65
N ALA A 155 -8.29 -8.93 -4.33
CA ALA A 155 -7.93 -7.73 -3.59
C ALA A 155 -6.41 -7.45 -3.69
N TRP A 156 -5.58 -8.47 -3.55
CA TRP A 156 -4.13 -8.35 -3.72
C TRP A 156 -3.74 -7.86 -5.11
N VAL A 157 -4.35 -8.43 -6.16
CA VAL A 157 -4.10 -8.04 -7.55
C VAL A 157 -4.49 -6.58 -7.78
N ILE A 158 -5.68 -6.16 -7.32
CA ILE A 158 -6.12 -4.77 -7.44
C ILE A 158 -5.16 -3.84 -6.71
N ALA A 159 -4.88 -4.07 -5.42
CA ALA A 159 -4.03 -3.22 -4.61
C ALA A 159 -2.62 -3.01 -5.22
N ASN A 160 -2.05 -4.05 -5.84
CA ASN A 160 -0.70 -3.98 -6.40
C ASN A 160 -0.63 -3.50 -7.86
N SER A 161 -1.75 -3.57 -8.61
CA SER A 161 -1.74 -3.26 -10.05
C SER A 161 -2.45 -1.96 -10.40
N TRP A 162 -3.32 -1.45 -9.52
CA TRP A 162 -4.20 -0.32 -9.80
C TRP A 162 -3.43 0.93 -10.27
N VAL A 163 -2.47 1.38 -9.49
CA VAL A 163 -1.67 2.59 -9.77
C VAL A 163 -0.78 2.46 -11.01
N ARG A 164 -0.48 1.24 -11.44
CA ARG A 164 0.32 0.97 -12.64
C ARG A 164 -0.52 0.95 -13.90
N LEU A 165 -1.71 0.37 -13.84
CA LEU A 165 -2.53 0.10 -15.04
C LEU A 165 -3.53 1.21 -15.32
N MET A 166 -4.19 1.75 -14.29
CA MET A 166 -5.32 2.65 -14.49
C MET A 166 -4.97 4.02 -15.05
N PRO A 167 -3.82 4.66 -14.76
CA PRO A 167 -3.42 5.89 -15.44
C PRO A 167 -3.35 5.78 -16.96
N HIS A 168 -3.07 4.59 -17.47
CA HIS A 168 -2.98 4.31 -18.91
C HIS A 168 -4.31 3.86 -19.52
N SER A 169 -5.26 3.41 -18.69
CA SER A 169 -6.56 2.88 -19.13
C SER A 169 -7.69 3.89 -18.98
N LEU A 170 -7.56 4.79 -18.02
CA LEU A 170 -8.45 5.91 -17.78
C LEU A 170 -7.70 7.16 -18.24
N ASP A 171 -8.34 8.09 -18.93
CA ASP A 171 -7.72 9.30 -19.48
C ASP A 171 -7.13 10.27 -18.43
N SER A 172 -6.89 9.78 -17.22
CA SER A 172 -6.32 10.56 -16.10
C SER A 172 -4.83 10.87 -16.26
N GLY A 173 -4.07 10.04 -17.00
CA GLY A 173 -2.63 10.24 -17.32
C GLY A 173 -1.67 10.25 -16.12
N GLU A 174 -2.15 10.54 -14.92
CA GLU A 174 -1.35 10.73 -13.73
C GLU A 174 -1.89 9.92 -12.54
N VAL A 175 -0.98 9.54 -11.63
CA VAL A 175 -1.35 8.90 -10.36
C VAL A 175 -1.73 9.98 -9.36
N SER A 176 -3.02 10.04 -9.02
CA SER A 176 -3.59 10.98 -8.05
C SER A 176 -4.14 10.25 -6.83
N GLU A 177 -4.41 10.99 -5.77
CA GLU A 177 -5.10 10.45 -4.59
C GLU A 177 -6.51 9.97 -4.95
N ASP A 178 -7.20 10.65 -5.85
CA ASP A 178 -8.52 10.23 -6.34
C ASP A 178 -8.46 8.90 -7.09
N LEU A 179 -7.43 8.68 -7.90
CA LEU A 179 -7.20 7.38 -8.53
C LEU A 179 -7.01 6.26 -7.50
N MET A 180 -6.30 6.55 -6.40
CA MET A 180 -6.13 5.59 -5.30
C MET A 180 -7.44 5.30 -4.59
N ARG A 181 -8.27 6.31 -4.33
CA ARG A 181 -9.61 6.14 -3.75
C ARG A 181 -10.51 5.28 -4.63
N GLN A 182 -10.46 5.46 -5.94
CA GLN A 182 -11.15 4.60 -6.90
C GLN A 182 -10.69 3.13 -6.75
N GLY A 183 -9.40 2.88 -6.57
CA GLY A 183 -8.85 1.54 -6.30
C GLY A 183 -9.41 0.94 -5.01
N ILE A 184 -9.48 1.71 -3.93
CA ILE A 184 -10.11 1.27 -2.68
C ILE A 184 -11.59 0.95 -2.89
N TYR A 185 -12.31 1.76 -3.65
CA TYR A 185 -13.70 1.48 -4.01
C TYR A 185 -13.85 0.14 -4.74
N GLN A 186 -12.93 -0.21 -5.65
CA GLN A 186 -12.96 -1.53 -6.30
C GLN A 186 -12.76 -2.68 -5.31
N LEU A 187 -11.92 -2.49 -4.29
CA LEU A 187 -11.76 -3.49 -3.22
C LEU A 187 -13.06 -3.70 -2.45
N LEU A 188 -13.78 -2.61 -2.15
CA LEU A 188 -15.09 -2.67 -1.48
C LEU A 188 -16.13 -3.40 -2.34
N MET A 189 -16.13 -3.16 -3.65
CA MET A 189 -17.07 -3.80 -4.56
C MET A 189 -16.84 -5.31 -4.70
N LEU A 190 -15.63 -5.82 -4.47
CA LEU A 190 -15.36 -7.26 -4.44
C LEU A 190 -16.17 -7.99 -3.36
N GLU A 191 -16.42 -7.34 -2.23
CA GLU A 191 -17.11 -7.95 -1.10
C GLU A 191 -18.59 -7.60 -0.98
N ASP A 192 -19.07 -6.62 -1.76
CA ASP A 192 -20.44 -6.09 -1.65
C ASP A 192 -21.51 -7.19 -1.71
N GLY A 193 -21.38 -8.14 -2.62
CA GLY A 193 -22.30 -9.26 -2.76
C GLY A 193 -22.32 -10.24 -1.57
N TYR A 194 -21.37 -10.13 -0.65
CA TYR A 194 -21.23 -11.00 0.52
C TYR A 194 -21.64 -10.32 1.84
N VAL A 195 -22.00 -9.04 1.81
CA VAL A 195 -22.44 -8.30 2.99
C VAL A 195 -23.77 -8.86 3.48
N THR A 196 -23.85 -9.20 4.77
CA THR A 196 -25.07 -9.73 5.36
C THR A 196 -26.19 -8.68 5.44
N PRO A 197 -27.46 -9.07 5.43
CA PRO A 197 -28.59 -8.11 5.48
C PRO A 197 -28.52 -7.18 6.70
N ALA A 198 -28.04 -7.67 7.84
CA ALA A 198 -27.96 -6.88 9.08
C ALA A 198 -26.96 -5.70 8.97
N TYR A 199 -26.00 -5.78 8.10
CA TYR A 199 -24.96 -4.75 7.94
C TYR A 199 -25.05 -3.98 6.62
N ARG A 200 -26.00 -4.32 5.73
CA ARG A 200 -26.12 -3.74 4.38
C ARG A 200 -26.14 -2.21 4.39
N ASP A 201 -27.07 -1.60 5.13
CA ASP A 201 -27.21 -0.15 5.17
C ASP A 201 -25.96 0.56 5.74
N ALA A 202 -25.34 -0.05 6.74
CA ALA A 202 -24.15 0.53 7.35
C ALA A 202 -22.90 0.44 6.43
N ILE A 203 -22.74 -0.67 5.73
CA ILE A 203 -21.69 -0.84 4.71
C ILE A 203 -21.92 0.09 3.52
N THR A 204 -23.16 0.25 3.04
CA THR A 204 -23.47 1.19 1.96
C THR A 204 -23.05 2.61 2.34
N ARG A 205 -23.38 3.08 3.54
CA ARG A 205 -22.91 4.40 4.01
C ARG A 205 -21.39 4.51 4.08
N LEU A 206 -20.70 3.45 4.49
CA LEU A 206 -19.24 3.41 4.50
C LEU A 206 -18.68 3.51 3.08
N HIS A 207 -19.23 2.75 2.13
CA HIS A 207 -18.86 2.81 0.71
C HIS A 207 -19.06 4.22 0.14
N ASP A 208 -20.22 4.86 0.41
CA ASP A 208 -20.50 6.22 -0.04
C ASP A 208 -19.50 7.24 0.54
N SER A 209 -19.10 7.08 1.80
CA SER A 209 -18.13 7.99 2.44
C SER A 209 -16.70 7.87 1.88
N LEU A 210 -16.30 6.69 1.44
CA LEU A 210 -14.97 6.41 0.89
C LEU A 210 -14.93 6.53 -0.64
N GLY A 211 -16.06 6.26 -1.29
CA GLY A 211 -16.21 6.20 -2.73
C GLY A 211 -16.84 7.44 -3.36
N ALA A 212 -16.99 8.55 -2.62
CA ALA A 212 -17.43 9.81 -3.20
C ALA A 212 -16.39 10.29 -4.24
N ILE A 213 -16.48 9.68 -5.42
CA ILE A 213 -15.83 10.20 -6.63
C ILE A 213 -16.56 11.50 -6.91
N PRO A 214 -15.88 12.67 -6.99
CA PRO A 214 -16.49 13.87 -7.54
C PRO A 214 -17.04 13.47 -8.90
N SER A 215 -18.36 13.55 -9.06
CA SER A 215 -19.01 13.32 -10.35
C SER A 215 -18.35 14.26 -11.32
N SER A 216 -17.54 13.76 -12.24
CA SER A 216 -17.02 14.54 -13.35
C SER A 216 -18.24 15.02 -14.16
N GLN A 217 -18.51 16.31 -14.05
CA GLN A 217 -19.44 17.04 -14.93
C GLN A 217 -18.87 17.11 -16.32
#